data_8e8e7964d5fe1554ffadac895d276972
#
_entry.id   8e8e7964d5fe1554ffadac895d276972
#
_cell.length_a   1.000
_cell.length_b   1.000
_cell.length_c   1.000
_cell.angle_alpha   90.00
_cell.angle_beta   90.00
_cell.angle_gamma   90.00
#
_symmetry.space_group_name_H-M   'P 1'
#
loop_
_entity.id
_entity.type
_entity.pdbx_description
1 polymer ?
#
loop_
_entity_poly.entity_id
_entity_poly.type
_entity_poly.pdbx_seq_one_letter_code
_entity_poly.pdbx_strand_id
1 'polypeptide(L)'
;MRIGHGYDVHRLTKGRSLIIGGVKIPFELGLDGHSDADVLTHALMDALLGAAALGDIGKLFPDNDDAYLGADSIELLRFIGKKLLENGYTLCNADCTVIAQRPKLASYIDTMRQRLADALRVDVDCISVKATTEEKLGFTGEGLGIAAHAVVLIDEL
;
A
#
# COMPACT_ATOMS: atom_id res chain seq x y z
N MET A 1 -1.07 -1.27 -22.62
CA MET A 1 -1.68 -1.94 -21.43
C MET A 1 -0.65 -2.86 -20.78
N ARG A 2 -0.40 -2.71 -19.45
CA ARG A 2 0.61 -3.50 -18.68
C ARG A 2 0.07 -3.81 -17.30
N ILE A 3 0.39 -4.99 -16.78
CA ILE A 3 -0.01 -5.45 -15.45
C ILE A 3 1.17 -5.37 -14.48
N GLY A 4 0.93 -5.02 -13.22
CA GLY A 4 1.89 -5.10 -12.14
C GLY A 4 1.29 -5.77 -10.92
N HIS A 5 2.13 -6.42 -10.13
CA HIS A 5 1.79 -7.01 -8.84
C HIS A 5 2.78 -6.53 -7.78
N GLY A 6 2.26 -6.15 -6.64
CA GLY A 6 3.04 -5.79 -5.46
C GLY A 6 2.62 -6.63 -4.26
N TYR A 7 3.57 -6.91 -3.40
CA TYR A 7 3.39 -7.58 -2.12
C TYR A 7 4.22 -6.87 -1.07
N ASP A 8 3.63 -6.66 0.11
CA ASP A 8 4.36 -6.15 1.26
C ASP A 8 3.87 -6.80 2.55
N VAL A 9 4.71 -6.81 3.57
CA VAL A 9 4.42 -7.37 4.88
C VAL A 9 5.18 -6.59 5.95
N HIS A 10 4.48 -6.28 7.05
CA HIS A 10 5.07 -5.66 8.22
C HIS A 10 4.66 -6.40 9.49
N ARG A 11 5.58 -6.44 10.45
CA ARG A 11 5.34 -7.00 11.79
C ARG A 11 4.43 -6.07 12.60
N LEU A 12 3.49 -6.63 13.35
CA LEU A 12 2.74 -5.90 14.36
C LEU A 12 3.60 -5.72 15.63
N THR A 13 3.65 -4.52 16.15
CA THR A 13 4.45 -4.16 17.33
C THR A 13 3.75 -3.12 18.20
N LYS A 14 4.17 -3.01 19.45
CA LYS A 14 3.69 -1.97 20.39
C LYS A 14 4.34 -0.63 20.11
N GLY A 15 3.66 0.45 20.49
CA GLY A 15 4.21 1.81 20.47
C GLY A 15 4.19 2.48 19.08
N ARG A 16 3.51 1.89 18.12
CA ARG A 16 3.33 2.48 16.78
C ARG A 16 1.86 2.61 16.43
N SER A 17 1.53 3.64 15.65
CA SER A 17 0.21 3.79 15.05
C SER A 17 0.01 2.75 13.94
N LEU A 18 -1.20 2.21 13.81
CA LEU A 18 -1.58 1.39 12.67
C LEU A 18 -2.10 2.29 11.56
N ILE A 19 -1.35 2.34 10.46
CA ILE A 19 -1.71 3.12 9.26
C ILE A 19 -1.81 2.16 8.08
N ILE A 20 -2.96 2.12 7.42
CA ILE A 20 -3.22 1.27 6.25
C ILE A 20 -4.00 2.09 5.23
N GLY A 21 -3.49 2.17 4.00
CA GLY A 21 -4.11 2.97 2.93
C GLY A 21 -4.23 4.46 3.30
N GLY A 22 -3.26 5.00 4.03
CA GLY A 22 -3.25 6.37 4.53
C GLY A 22 -4.25 6.65 5.65
N VAL A 23 -4.89 5.62 6.23
CA VAL A 23 -5.87 5.76 7.31
C VAL A 23 -5.28 5.26 8.62
N LYS A 24 -5.31 6.12 9.64
CA LYS A 24 -4.95 5.73 11.01
C LYS A 24 -6.10 4.96 11.64
N ILE A 25 -5.84 3.72 12.00
CA ILE A 25 -6.84 2.79 12.53
C ILE A 25 -6.60 2.60 14.02
N PRO A 26 -7.61 2.80 14.88
CA PRO A 26 -7.49 2.53 16.32
C PRO A 26 -7.23 1.05 16.57
N PHE A 27 -6.07 0.75 17.14
CA PHE A 27 -5.66 -0.61 17.49
C PHE A 27 -4.53 -0.56 18.50
N GLU A 28 -4.38 -1.61 19.33
CA GLU A 28 -3.34 -1.67 20.37
C GLU A 28 -1.92 -1.87 19.82
N LEU A 29 -1.79 -2.30 18.58
CA LEU A 29 -0.53 -2.50 17.86
C LEU A 29 -0.50 -1.65 16.59
N GLY A 30 0.69 -1.33 16.12
CA GLY A 30 0.92 -0.75 14.80
C GLY A 30 1.92 -1.57 14.00
N LEU A 31 2.15 -1.19 12.76
CA LEU A 31 3.12 -1.87 11.90
C LEU A 31 4.52 -1.28 12.09
N ASP A 32 5.52 -2.16 12.15
CA ASP A 32 6.92 -1.80 12.29
C ASP A 32 7.58 -1.61 10.93
N GLY A 33 8.37 -0.56 10.79
CA GLY A 33 9.10 -0.25 9.57
C GLY A 33 9.79 1.11 9.64
N HIS A 34 10.61 1.43 8.64
CA HIS A 34 11.38 2.66 8.55
C HIS A 34 10.49 3.90 8.31
N SER A 35 9.48 3.77 7.42
CA SER A 35 8.44 4.79 7.16
C SER A 35 7.28 4.66 8.16
N ASP A 36 6.08 5.09 7.78
CA ASP A 36 4.84 4.82 8.52
C ASP A 36 4.39 3.35 8.45
N ALA A 37 5.12 2.50 7.70
CA ALA A 37 4.85 1.08 7.50
C ALA A 37 3.45 0.77 6.95
N ASP A 38 2.90 1.64 6.10
CA ASP A 38 1.62 1.44 5.43
C ASP A 38 1.74 0.31 4.39
N VAL A 39 1.46 -0.90 4.82
CA VAL A 39 1.62 -2.12 4.04
C VAL A 39 0.80 -2.13 2.74
N LEU A 40 -0.40 -1.53 2.74
CA LEU A 40 -1.25 -1.45 1.56
C LEU A 40 -0.68 -0.49 0.53
N THR A 41 -0.28 0.70 0.96
CA THR A 41 0.29 1.73 0.08
C THR A 41 1.63 1.27 -0.50
N HIS A 42 2.46 0.56 0.28
CA HIS A 42 3.72 -0.03 -0.20
C HIS A 42 3.48 -1.09 -1.29
N ALA A 43 2.54 -2.02 -1.08
CA ALA A 43 2.19 -3.01 -2.09
C ALA A 43 1.69 -2.35 -3.39
N LEU A 44 0.87 -1.31 -3.28
CA LEU A 44 0.36 -0.56 -4.44
C LEU A 44 1.50 0.15 -5.20
N MET A 45 2.43 0.79 -4.48
CA MET A 45 3.59 1.46 -5.10
C MET A 45 4.45 0.45 -5.88
N ASP A 46 4.74 -0.71 -5.31
CA ASP A 46 5.51 -1.76 -5.98
C ASP A 46 4.78 -2.31 -7.21
N ALA A 47 3.46 -2.47 -7.15
CA ALA A 47 2.67 -2.87 -8.30
C ALA A 47 2.78 -1.87 -9.45
N LEU A 48 2.68 -0.56 -9.16
CA LEU A 48 2.79 0.52 -10.15
C LEU A 48 4.18 0.56 -10.80
N LEU A 49 5.23 0.49 -9.97
CA LEU A 49 6.61 0.48 -10.45
C LEU A 49 6.91 -0.77 -11.29
N GLY A 50 6.44 -1.94 -10.84
CA GLY A 50 6.60 -3.19 -11.55
C GLY A 50 5.90 -3.19 -12.92
N ALA A 51 4.67 -2.67 -13.00
CA ALA A 51 3.94 -2.52 -14.25
C ALA A 51 4.69 -1.67 -15.27
N ALA A 52 5.31 -0.57 -14.83
CA ALA A 52 6.11 0.33 -15.67
C ALA A 52 7.55 -0.15 -15.88
N ALA A 53 7.96 -1.28 -15.30
CA ALA A 53 9.35 -1.81 -15.31
C ALA A 53 10.38 -0.81 -14.72
N LEU A 54 9.99 -0.08 -13.68
CA LEU A 54 10.82 0.93 -12.99
C LEU A 54 11.50 0.42 -11.71
N GLY A 55 11.39 -0.88 -11.43
CA GLY A 55 11.94 -1.52 -10.23
C GLY A 55 10.95 -1.57 -9.07
N ASP A 56 11.41 -1.28 -7.88
CA ASP A 56 10.65 -1.35 -6.63
C ASP A 56 10.87 -0.12 -5.73
N ILE A 57 10.10 -0.03 -4.64
CA ILE A 57 10.19 1.09 -3.70
C ILE A 57 11.51 1.12 -2.94
N GLY A 58 12.13 -0.03 -2.67
CA GLY A 58 13.43 -0.11 -1.99
C GLY A 58 14.55 0.56 -2.76
N LYS A 59 14.47 0.56 -4.09
CA LYS A 59 15.41 1.25 -4.96
C LYS A 59 15.20 2.76 -4.98
N LEU A 60 13.96 3.23 -4.88
CA LEU A 60 13.63 4.66 -4.91
C LEU A 60 13.69 5.31 -3.52
N PHE A 61 13.35 4.57 -2.49
CA PHE A 61 13.26 5.03 -1.09
C PHE A 61 13.99 4.04 -0.18
N PRO A 62 15.35 4.03 -0.19
CA PRO A 62 16.12 3.07 0.59
C PRO A 62 15.85 3.16 2.09
N ASP A 63 15.68 2.03 2.77
CA ASP A 63 15.45 1.95 4.23
C ASP A 63 16.61 2.49 5.07
N ASN A 64 17.78 2.61 4.50
CA ASN A 64 18.96 3.18 5.15
C ASN A 64 19.14 4.69 4.90
N ASP A 65 18.20 5.34 4.25
CA ASP A 65 18.20 6.79 4.03
C ASP A 65 17.30 7.47 5.08
N ASP A 66 17.90 8.23 5.99
CA ASP A 66 17.21 8.96 7.05
C ASP A 66 16.18 9.97 6.53
N ALA A 67 16.29 10.39 5.26
CA ALA A 67 15.30 11.26 4.61
C ALA A 67 13.90 10.66 4.56
N TYR A 68 13.78 9.32 4.60
CA TYR A 68 12.49 8.61 4.56
C TYR A 68 12.07 8.05 5.93
N LEU A 69 12.82 8.33 6.99
CA LEU A 69 12.47 7.91 8.34
C LEU A 69 11.14 8.54 8.77
N GLY A 70 10.14 7.71 9.07
CA GLY A 70 8.80 8.17 9.41
C GLY A 70 8.01 8.78 8.26
N ALA A 71 8.44 8.60 7.01
CA ALA A 71 7.80 9.17 5.83
C ALA A 71 6.34 8.76 5.70
N ASP A 72 5.50 9.70 5.28
CA ASP A 72 4.11 9.46 4.92
C ASP A 72 4.05 8.73 3.57
N SER A 73 3.61 7.48 3.59
CA SER A 73 3.53 6.64 2.38
C SER A 73 2.55 7.19 1.33
N ILE A 74 1.55 7.97 1.71
CA ILE A 74 0.66 8.65 0.76
C ILE A 74 1.43 9.70 -0.05
N GLU A 75 2.37 10.43 0.57
CA GLU A 75 3.22 11.38 -0.17
C GLU A 75 4.19 10.64 -1.10
N LEU A 76 4.72 9.49 -0.67
CA LEU A 76 5.54 8.64 -1.54
C LEU A 76 4.71 8.11 -2.73
N LEU A 77 3.45 7.73 -2.50
CA LEU A 77 2.55 7.30 -3.57
C LEU A 77 2.25 8.44 -4.57
N ARG A 78 2.09 9.69 -4.11
CA ARG A 78 1.95 10.86 -5.00
C ARG A 78 3.16 11.01 -5.92
N PHE A 79 4.36 10.84 -5.36
CA PHE A 79 5.60 10.87 -6.14
C PHE A 79 5.63 9.76 -7.20
N ILE A 80 5.22 8.51 -6.84
CA ILE A 80 5.13 7.39 -7.77
C ILE A 80 4.11 7.68 -8.88
N GLY A 81 2.93 8.20 -8.54
CA GLY A 81 1.91 8.57 -9.52
C GLY A 81 2.43 9.60 -10.55
N LYS A 82 3.15 10.63 -10.08
CA LYS A 82 3.80 11.61 -10.96
C LYS A 82 4.86 10.93 -11.85
N LYS A 83 5.71 10.10 -11.27
CA LYS A 83 6.76 9.35 -12.00
C LYS A 83 6.16 8.44 -13.07
N LEU A 84 5.01 7.82 -12.80
CA LEU A 84 4.30 7.00 -13.78
C LEU A 84 3.89 7.83 -15.00
N LEU A 85 3.27 9.01 -14.77
CA LEU A 85 2.87 9.95 -15.83
C LEU A 85 4.07 10.46 -16.63
N GLU A 86 5.18 10.81 -15.96
CA GLU A 86 6.43 11.26 -16.61
C GLU A 86 7.05 10.18 -17.51
N ASN A 87 6.75 8.90 -17.26
CA ASN A 87 7.17 7.78 -18.09
C ASN A 87 6.12 7.37 -19.14
N GLY A 88 5.07 8.18 -19.33
CA GLY A 88 4.06 7.98 -20.36
C GLY A 88 2.97 6.97 -20.02
N TYR A 89 2.74 6.70 -18.75
CA TYR A 89 1.73 5.74 -18.29
C TYR A 89 0.68 6.38 -17.39
N THR A 90 -0.53 5.82 -17.42
CA THR A 90 -1.62 6.15 -16.50
C THR A 90 -2.20 4.90 -15.87
N LEU A 91 -2.72 5.01 -14.65
CA LEU A 91 -3.43 3.91 -13.98
C LEU A 91 -4.83 3.74 -14.59
N CYS A 92 -5.14 2.53 -15.04
CA CYS A 92 -6.51 2.15 -15.43
C CYS A 92 -7.32 1.72 -14.21
N ASN A 93 -6.79 0.76 -13.43
CA ASN A 93 -7.38 0.35 -12.16
C ASN A 93 -6.36 -0.36 -11.27
N ALA A 94 -6.67 -0.39 -9.98
CA ALA A 94 -5.94 -1.15 -8.98
C ALA A 94 -6.92 -2.01 -8.16
N ASP A 95 -6.54 -3.25 -7.89
CA ASP A 95 -7.24 -4.14 -6.97
C ASP A 95 -6.28 -4.59 -5.86
N CYS A 96 -6.61 -4.25 -4.63
CA CYS A 96 -5.77 -4.48 -3.46
C CYS A 96 -6.47 -5.39 -2.46
N THR A 97 -5.69 -6.24 -1.78
CA THR A 97 -6.17 -7.11 -0.71
C THR A 97 -5.27 -6.97 0.51
N VAL A 98 -5.85 -6.58 1.64
CA VAL A 98 -5.17 -6.55 2.94
C VAL A 98 -5.49 -7.83 3.69
N ILE A 99 -4.47 -8.49 4.22
CA ILE A 99 -4.57 -9.74 4.97
C ILE A 99 -4.22 -9.46 6.42
N ALA A 100 -5.24 -9.42 7.27
CA ALA A 100 -5.12 -9.11 8.69
C ALA A 100 -6.13 -9.91 9.51
N GLN A 101 -5.67 -10.59 10.55
CA GLN A 101 -6.57 -11.26 11.48
C GLN A 101 -7.38 -10.26 12.29
N ARG A 102 -6.76 -9.19 12.74
CA ARG A 102 -7.30 -8.06 13.47
C ARG A 102 -6.51 -6.78 13.13
N PRO A 103 -7.11 -5.58 13.26
CA PRO A 103 -8.53 -5.30 13.52
C PRO A 103 -9.42 -5.54 12.31
N LYS A 104 -10.75 -5.41 12.48
CA LYS A 104 -11.68 -5.38 11.33
C LYS A 104 -11.49 -4.08 10.55
N LEU A 105 -11.33 -4.18 9.23
CA LEU A 105 -11.01 -3.06 8.36
C LEU A 105 -12.19 -2.53 7.56
N ALA A 106 -13.33 -3.22 7.57
CA ALA A 106 -14.48 -2.94 6.70
C ALA A 106 -14.95 -1.48 6.74
N SER A 107 -15.02 -0.87 7.92
CA SER A 107 -15.47 0.52 8.07
C SER A 107 -14.47 1.58 7.59
N TYR A 108 -13.23 1.20 7.27
CA TYR A 108 -12.17 2.10 6.81
C TYR A 108 -11.90 2.00 5.32
N ILE A 109 -12.44 0.99 4.63
CA ILE A 109 -12.11 0.68 3.23
C ILE A 109 -12.43 1.84 2.30
N ASP A 110 -13.59 2.46 2.41
CA ASP A 110 -13.96 3.57 1.52
C ASP A 110 -13.04 4.78 1.70
N THR A 111 -12.62 5.07 2.93
CA THR A 111 -11.64 6.13 3.21
C THR A 111 -10.27 5.79 2.63
N MET A 112 -9.83 4.52 2.73
CA MET A 112 -8.58 4.06 2.09
C MET A 112 -8.64 4.26 0.58
N ARG A 113 -9.72 3.81 -0.07
CA ARG A 113 -9.93 3.98 -1.52
C ARG A 113 -9.82 5.44 -1.93
N GLN A 114 -10.50 6.33 -1.22
CA GLN A 114 -10.47 7.76 -1.52
C GLN A 114 -9.05 8.35 -1.38
N ARG A 115 -8.35 8.01 -0.30
CA ARG A 115 -6.98 8.48 -0.07
C ARG A 115 -6.01 8.05 -1.17
N LEU A 116 -6.10 6.79 -1.58
CA LEU A 116 -5.26 6.23 -2.66
C LEU A 116 -5.60 6.86 -4.02
N ALA A 117 -6.89 7.02 -4.32
CA ALA A 117 -7.36 7.66 -5.55
C ALA A 117 -6.90 9.12 -5.65
N ASP A 118 -7.06 9.90 -4.56
CA ASP A 118 -6.63 11.29 -4.49
C ASP A 118 -5.11 11.42 -4.69
N ALA A 119 -4.33 10.51 -4.09
CA ALA A 119 -2.88 10.50 -4.23
C ALA A 119 -2.45 10.26 -5.69
N LEU A 120 -3.12 9.36 -6.39
CA LEU A 120 -2.85 8.99 -7.78
C LEU A 120 -3.57 9.88 -8.80
N ARG A 121 -4.47 10.78 -8.33
CA ARG A 121 -5.30 11.66 -9.18
C ARG A 121 -6.16 10.89 -10.18
N VAL A 122 -6.76 9.81 -9.72
CA VAL A 122 -7.72 9.00 -10.49
C VAL A 122 -9.08 8.99 -9.82
N ASP A 123 -10.10 8.53 -10.54
CA ASP A 123 -11.43 8.32 -9.96
C ASP A 123 -11.37 7.22 -8.89
N VAL A 124 -12.15 7.37 -7.82
CA VAL A 124 -12.24 6.38 -6.73
C VAL A 124 -12.69 5.00 -7.25
N ASP A 125 -13.47 4.97 -8.32
CA ASP A 125 -13.92 3.73 -8.96
C ASP A 125 -12.78 2.96 -9.66
N CYS A 126 -11.62 3.58 -9.85
CA CYS A 126 -10.41 2.90 -10.30
C CYS A 126 -9.70 2.13 -9.19
N ILE A 127 -10.07 2.33 -7.91
CA ILE A 127 -9.39 1.73 -6.75
C ILE A 127 -10.34 0.78 -6.02
N SER A 128 -9.98 -0.50 -6.00
CA SER A 128 -10.63 -1.53 -5.18
C SER A 128 -9.73 -1.88 -3.99
N VAL A 129 -10.31 -1.98 -2.79
CA VAL A 129 -9.64 -2.47 -1.59
C VAL A 129 -10.55 -3.49 -0.91
N LYS A 130 -10.01 -4.67 -0.63
CA LYS A 130 -10.65 -5.75 0.11
C LYS A 130 -9.80 -6.11 1.31
N ALA A 131 -10.42 -6.62 2.36
CA ALA A 131 -9.73 -7.17 3.51
C ALA A 131 -10.19 -8.62 3.74
N THR A 132 -9.26 -9.47 4.14
CA THR A 132 -9.51 -10.87 4.48
C THR A 132 -8.66 -11.29 5.67
N THR A 133 -9.07 -12.39 6.32
CA THR A 133 -8.22 -13.13 7.27
C THR A 133 -7.65 -14.37 6.58
N GLU A 134 -6.68 -15.00 7.20
CA GLU A 134 -6.23 -16.36 6.85
C GLU A 134 -6.77 -17.41 7.82
N GLU A 135 -7.95 -17.16 8.41
CA GLU A 135 -8.65 -18.12 9.27
C GLU A 135 -7.79 -18.65 10.42
N LYS A 136 -7.01 -17.75 11.06
CA LYS A 136 -6.05 -18.04 12.15
C LYS A 136 -4.85 -18.91 11.72
N LEU A 137 -4.60 -19.03 10.42
CA LEU A 137 -3.45 -19.77 9.87
C LEU A 137 -2.29 -18.81 9.57
N GLY A 138 -1.08 -19.32 9.78
CA GLY A 138 0.16 -18.62 9.47
C GLY A 138 0.39 -17.36 10.32
N PHE A 139 1.38 -16.56 9.93
CA PHE A 139 1.80 -15.39 10.71
C PHE A 139 0.73 -14.28 10.79
N THR A 140 -0.05 -14.09 9.73
CA THR A 140 -1.17 -13.13 9.76
C THR A 140 -2.29 -13.64 10.63
N GLY A 141 -2.62 -14.93 10.55
CA GLY A 141 -3.65 -15.58 11.35
C GLY A 141 -3.31 -15.62 12.84
N GLU A 142 -2.02 -15.66 13.19
CA GLU A 142 -1.52 -15.57 14.56
C GLU A 142 -1.42 -14.12 15.08
N GLY A 143 -1.66 -13.14 14.23
CA GLY A 143 -1.57 -11.73 14.61
C GLY A 143 -0.15 -11.20 14.77
N LEU A 144 0.83 -11.82 14.11
CA LEU A 144 2.23 -11.40 14.16
C LEU A 144 2.55 -10.29 13.16
N GLY A 145 1.75 -10.17 12.11
CA GLY A 145 1.93 -9.18 11.06
C GLY A 145 0.68 -9.01 10.20
N ILE A 146 0.76 -8.03 9.32
CA ILE A 146 -0.24 -7.76 8.28
C ILE A 146 0.47 -7.78 6.94
N ALA A 147 -0.15 -8.41 5.95
CA ALA A 147 0.33 -8.44 4.56
C ALA A 147 -0.67 -7.74 3.63
N ALA A 148 -0.20 -7.31 2.48
CA ALA A 148 -1.04 -6.78 1.42
C ALA A 148 -0.55 -7.22 0.05
N HIS A 149 -1.48 -7.45 -0.84
CA HIS A 149 -1.26 -7.62 -2.28
C HIS A 149 -1.93 -6.47 -3.03
N ALA A 150 -1.30 -6.05 -4.11
CA ALA A 150 -1.90 -5.13 -5.06
C ALA A 150 -1.67 -5.63 -6.48
N VAL A 151 -2.70 -5.57 -7.31
CA VAL A 151 -2.60 -5.78 -8.76
C VAL A 151 -3.06 -4.51 -9.45
N VAL A 152 -2.30 -4.05 -10.41
CA VAL A 152 -2.64 -2.84 -11.18
C VAL A 152 -2.64 -3.13 -12.67
N LEU A 153 -3.47 -2.40 -13.37
CA LEU A 153 -3.44 -2.28 -14.81
C LEU A 153 -3.09 -0.83 -15.16
N ILE A 154 -2.06 -0.65 -15.95
CA ILE A 154 -1.67 0.66 -16.49
C ILE A 154 -1.73 0.65 -18.02
N ASP A 155 -1.92 1.81 -18.62
CA ASP A 155 -1.89 1.97 -20.08
C ASP A 155 -1.02 3.16 -20.46
N GLU A 156 -0.61 3.21 -21.70
CA GLU A 156 0.09 4.36 -22.28
C GLU A 156 -0.87 5.55 -22.38
N LEU A 157 -0.32 6.77 -22.19
CA LEU A 157 -1.04 8.05 -22.31
C LEU A 157 -1.40 8.36 -23.77
#